data_6e44a6d6457875d5ad5c08e178a88c5a
#
_entry.id   6e44a6d6457875d5ad5c08e178a88c5a
#
_cell.length_a   1.000
_cell.length_b   1.000
_cell.length_c   1.000
_cell.angle_alpha   90.00
_cell.angle_beta   90.00
_cell.angle_gamma   90.00
#
_symmetry.space_group_name_H-M   'P 1'
#
loop_
_entity.id
_entity.type
_entity.pdbx_description
1 polymer ?
#
loop_
_entity_poly.entity_id
_entity_poly.type
_entity_poly.pdbx_seq_one_letter_code
_entity_poly.pdbx_strand_id
1 'polypeptide(L)'
;MTISNYSLLSFLLIGMSFVSCKTQEKNDSMEPIETKVNALENEDWEVDFLDNFESFNTDNWQDQRIWVNNETHCYVPGGAFGTREVSDGSLKLKVVNTGEKRPCDNFDKNGKQHPETQYAAGRIATKNKKEFIKGKWTAKLKLASNGEASMFPAWWLLGAQNNESPVQEPDENICWPLTGSGEIDIFEHHGDHQKDHFTTGAIKSLGECDKGDWWSLRKGFDVTLNEYHEYSVEWEDSDLVYRVDGKEIYRNVGEGDNYPEKMFAILNFAKITDAPMKGEWVMEVDWVKHEFRK
;
A
#
# COMPACT_ATOMS: atom_id res chain seq x y z
N MET A 1 -70.12 -34.49 -14.87
CA MET A 1 -70.10 -35.27 -13.63
C MET A 1 -69.46 -34.42 -12.58
N THR A 2 -70.18 -33.52 -11.90
CA THR A 2 -70.85 -33.71 -10.61
C THR A 2 -69.97 -34.38 -9.60
N ILE A 3 -69.56 -33.74 -8.48
CA ILE A 3 -70.31 -33.43 -7.25
C ILE A 3 -69.33 -32.63 -6.40
N SER A 4 -69.47 -31.37 -5.95
CA SER A 4 -70.26 -30.89 -4.80
C SER A 4 -69.90 -31.54 -3.44
N ASN A 5 -69.35 -30.77 -2.48
CA ASN A 5 -70.12 -30.37 -1.28
C ASN A 5 -69.23 -29.72 -0.19
N TYR A 6 -69.62 -28.56 0.29
CA TYR A 6 -69.93 -28.02 1.63
C TYR A 6 -68.89 -28.03 2.72
N SER A 7 -68.45 -26.86 3.11
CA SER A 7 -68.92 -26.02 4.22
C SER A 7 -68.51 -26.49 5.62
N LEU A 8 -67.76 -25.62 6.31
CA LEU A 8 -68.17 -25.24 7.67
C LEU A 8 -67.36 -23.97 8.11
N LEU A 9 -68.09 -22.94 8.49
CA LEU A 9 -67.61 -21.75 9.20
C LEU A 9 -67.21 -22.13 10.59
N SER A 10 -66.09 -21.58 11.02
CA SER A 10 -65.77 -21.37 12.46
C SER A 10 -65.14 -20.02 12.64
N PHE A 11 -65.85 -19.13 13.30
CA PHE A 11 -65.40 -17.86 13.81
C PHE A 11 -64.39 -18.09 14.95
N LEU A 12 -63.21 -17.52 14.85
CA LEU A 12 -62.35 -17.36 15.99
C LEU A 12 -61.90 -15.89 16.05
N LEU A 13 -62.37 -15.20 17.09
CA LEU A 13 -61.87 -13.89 17.51
C LEU A 13 -60.42 -14.05 17.96
N ILE A 14 -59.51 -13.31 17.32
CA ILE A 14 -58.15 -13.15 17.86
C ILE A 14 -57.90 -11.67 18.03
N GLY A 15 -57.57 -11.32 19.27
CA GLY A 15 -57.33 -9.98 19.72
C GLY A 15 -56.16 -9.27 19.03
N MET A 16 -56.35 -8.01 18.72
CA MET A 16 -55.32 -7.10 18.26
C MET A 16 -54.33 -6.81 19.42
N SER A 17 -53.16 -7.39 19.38
CA SER A 17 -52.03 -6.94 20.12
C SER A 17 -51.27 -5.90 19.30
N PHE A 18 -51.34 -4.64 19.72
CA PHE A 18 -50.50 -3.57 19.17
C PHE A 18 -49.05 -3.83 19.55
N VAL A 19 -48.22 -4.31 18.61
CA VAL A 19 -46.80 -4.29 18.72
C VAL A 19 -46.31 -2.92 18.33
N SER A 20 -45.92 -2.14 19.33
CA SER A 20 -45.24 -0.85 19.16
C SER A 20 -43.84 -1.12 18.58
N CYS A 21 -43.67 -0.85 17.30
CA CYS A 21 -42.40 -0.86 16.63
C CYS A 21 -41.61 0.39 17.15
N LYS A 22 -40.74 0.20 18.11
CA LYS A 22 -39.70 1.20 18.42
C LYS A 22 -38.69 1.18 17.28
N THR A 23 -38.72 2.18 16.44
CA THR A 23 -37.60 2.52 15.55
C THR A 23 -36.39 2.82 16.42
N GLN A 24 -35.44 1.91 16.44
CA GLN A 24 -34.12 2.13 17.00
C GLN A 24 -33.37 2.97 15.96
N GLU A 25 -33.29 4.29 16.20
CA GLU A 25 -32.33 5.15 15.51
C GLU A 25 -30.95 4.57 15.81
N LYS A 26 -30.28 4.03 14.78
CA LYS A 26 -28.84 3.80 14.81
C LYS A 26 -28.21 5.17 14.87
N ASN A 27 -27.78 5.60 16.05
CA ASN A 27 -26.75 6.60 16.20
C ASN A 27 -25.46 5.96 15.67
N ASP A 28 -25.13 6.21 14.41
CA ASP A 28 -23.75 6.15 13.93
C ASP A 28 -22.99 7.34 14.56
N SER A 29 -22.67 7.19 15.83
CA SER A 29 -21.66 8.04 16.45
C SER A 29 -20.33 7.62 15.84
N MET A 30 -19.76 8.48 14.98
CA MET A 30 -18.33 8.39 14.64
C MET A 30 -17.58 8.35 15.97
N GLU A 31 -16.88 7.27 16.24
CA GLU A 31 -15.99 7.18 17.39
C GLU A 31 -14.95 8.31 17.29
N PRO A 32 -14.65 9.00 18.38
CA PRO A 32 -13.64 10.05 18.40
C PRO A 32 -12.29 9.47 17.90
N ILE A 33 -11.54 10.29 17.15
CA ILE A 33 -10.21 9.94 16.58
C ILE A 33 -9.26 9.43 17.66
N GLU A 34 -9.35 9.89 18.89
CA GLU A 34 -8.59 9.37 20.04
C GLU A 34 -8.83 7.88 20.31
N THR A 35 -10.01 7.34 20.01
CA THR A 35 -10.29 5.91 20.22
C THR A 35 -9.64 5.02 19.16
N LYS A 36 -9.43 5.53 17.93
CA LYS A 36 -8.69 4.82 16.90
C LYS A 36 -7.18 4.72 17.21
N VAL A 37 -6.61 5.74 17.83
CA VAL A 37 -5.18 5.77 18.20
C VAL A 37 -4.90 4.83 19.37
N ASN A 38 -5.76 4.81 20.39
CA ASN A 38 -5.56 4.00 21.60
C ASN A 38 -5.70 2.48 21.38
N ALA A 39 -6.29 2.04 20.26
CA ALA A 39 -6.33 0.61 19.91
C ALA A 39 -5.03 0.10 19.26
N LEU A 40 -4.06 0.99 19.01
CA LEU A 40 -2.82 0.71 18.29
C LEU A 40 -1.57 0.69 19.19
N GLU A 41 -1.70 1.03 20.47
CA GLU A 41 -0.57 1.04 21.39
C GLU A 41 -0.33 -0.37 21.97
N ASN A 42 0.70 -1.05 21.49
CA ASN A 42 1.32 -2.14 22.21
C ASN A 42 2.26 -1.52 23.27
N GLU A 43 2.26 -2.01 24.51
CA GLU A 43 3.06 -1.43 25.63
C GLU A 43 4.56 -1.32 25.32
N ASP A 44 5.07 -2.14 24.40
CA ASP A 44 6.48 -2.16 23.99
C ASP A 44 6.85 -1.20 22.86
N TRP A 45 5.86 -0.57 22.19
CA TRP A 45 6.08 0.27 21.02
C TRP A 45 5.58 1.69 21.24
N GLU A 46 6.31 2.68 20.73
CA GLU A 46 5.95 4.09 20.72
C GLU A 46 5.89 4.60 19.29
N VAL A 47 4.79 5.26 18.94
CA VAL A 47 4.58 5.84 17.62
C VAL A 47 5.36 7.14 17.50
N ASP A 48 6.27 7.26 16.56
CA ASP A 48 7.02 8.48 16.23
C ASP A 48 6.61 9.08 14.87
N PHE A 49 5.85 8.33 14.08
CA PHE A 49 5.24 8.82 12.86
C PHE A 49 3.89 8.14 12.61
N LEU A 50 2.87 8.96 12.32
CA LEU A 50 1.56 8.51 11.89
C LEU A 50 1.00 9.49 10.85
N ASP A 51 0.52 8.97 9.72
CA ASP A 51 -0.29 9.70 8.77
C ASP A 51 -1.58 8.92 8.50
N ASN A 52 -2.71 9.49 8.88
CA ASN A 52 -4.05 8.92 8.72
C ASN A 52 -4.79 9.45 7.49
N PHE A 53 -4.09 10.17 6.63
CA PHE A 53 -4.58 10.70 5.37
C PHE A 53 -5.91 11.47 5.47
N GLU A 54 -6.05 12.34 6.48
CA GLU A 54 -7.14 13.33 6.48
C GLU A 54 -6.96 14.36 5.35
N SER A 55 -5.70 14.60 4.98
CA SER A 55 -5.28 15.40 3.83
C SER A 55 -3.91 14.91 3.35
N PHE A 56 -3.52 15.28 2.11
CA PHE A 56 -2.16 15.00 1.66
C PHE A 56 -1.16 15.92 2.34
N ASN A 57 -0.41 15.40 3.29
CA ASN A 57 0.56 16.18 4.06
C ASN A 57 1.92 16.20 3.35
N THR A 58 2.29 17.37 2.81
CA THR A 58 3.58 17.58 2.12
C THR A 58 4.78 17.63 3.05
N ASP A 59 4.61 17.70 4.38
CA ASP A 59 5.69 17.56 5.34
C ASP A 59 6.06 16.09 5.59
N ASN A 60 5.16 15.17 5.21
CA ASN A 60 5.38 13.73 5.33
C ASN A 60 5.76 13.11 3.98
N TRP A 61 5.10 13.53 2.90
CA TRP A 61 5.17 12.88 1.60
C TRP A 61 5.54 13.84 0.47
N GLN A 62 6.11 13.28 -0.59
CA GLN A 62 6.33 13.95 -1.86
C GLN A 62 6.05 13.00 -3.00
N ASP A 63 5.56 13.55 -4.12
CA ASP A 63 5.44 12.79 -5.36
C ASP A 63 6.85 12.51 -5.93
N GLN A 64 7.06 11.29 -6.43
CA GLN A 64 8.27 10.93 -7.16
C GLN A 64 7.97 10.71 -8.65
N ARG A 65 8.88 11.19 -9.49
CA ARG A 65 8.82 11.05 -10.95
C ARG A 65 10.09 10.38 -11.46
N ILE A 66 10.01 9.07 -11.60
CA ILE A 66 11.13 8.25 -12.07
C ILE A 66 10.63 7.23 -13.09
N TRP A 67 11.55 6.67 -13.86
CA TRP A 67 11.28 5.54 -14.73
C TRP A 67 12.18 4.37 -14.34
N VAL A 68 11.60 3.32 -13.76
CA VAL A 68 12.30 2.13 -13.30
C VAL A 68 11.69 0.89 -13.97
N ASN A 69 12.40 -0.22 -14.00
CA ASN A 69 11.92 -1.54 -14.41
C ASN A 69 11.21 -1.61 -15.78
N ASN A 70 11.47 -0.64 -16.69
CA ASN A 70 10.77 -0.51 -17.98
C ASN A 70 9.24 -0.46 -17.83
N GLU A 71 8.75 0.11 -16.75
CA GLU A 71 7.32 0.35 -16.51
C GLU A 71 6.68 1.13 -17.68
N THR A 72 5.38 0.88 -17.91
CA THR A 72 4.69 1.39 -19.12
C THR A 72 3.77 2.57 -18.83
N HIS A 73 3.81 3.11 -17.61
CA HIS A 73 3.06 4.29 -17.16
C HIS A 73 4.01 5.43 -16.82
N CYS A 74 3.48 6.63 -16.73
CA CYS A 74 4.18 7.82 -16.26
C CYS A 74 3.75 8.14 -14.83
N TYR A 75 4.68 8.23 -13.87
CA TYR A 75 4.41 8.81 -12.56
C TYR A 75 4.24 10.31 -12.68
N VAL A 76 3.11 10.83 -12.23
CA VAL A 76 2.74 12.24 -12.36
C VAL A 76 2.59 12.92 -11.01
N PRO A 77 2.99 14.20 -10.88
CA PRO A 77 2.93 14.92 -9.62
C PRO A 77 1.52 15.45 -9.33
N GLY A 78 1.27 15.79 -8.05
CA GLY A 78 0.09 16.55 -7.62
C GLY A 78 -1.23 15.82 -7.80
N GLY A 79 -1.23 14.50 -8.01
CA GLY A 79 -2.44 13.72 -8.30
C GLY A 79 -3.04 14.03 -9.67
N ALA A 80 -2.23 14.52 -10.64
CA ALA A 80 -2.70 14.78 -12.00
C ALA A 80 -3.43 13.56 -12.58
N PHE A 81 -4.46 13.79 -13.38
CA PHE A 81 -5.35 12.76 -13.93
C PHE A 81 -6.08 11.91 -12.87
N GLY A 82 -6.12 12.34 -11.60
CA GLY A 82 -6.71 11.56 -10.51
C GLY A 82 -5.84 10.39 -10.00
N THR A 83 -4.54 10.38 -10.32
CA THR A 83 -3.61 9.30 -9.90
C THR A 83 -3.34 9.24 -8.41
N ARG A 84 -3.56 10.34 -7.70
CA ARG A 84 -3.50 10.45 -6.24
C ARG A 84 -4.64 11.33 -5.74
N GLU A 85 -5.40 10.80 -4.80
CA GLU A 85 -6.52 11.47 -4.17
C GLU A 85 -6.51 11.17 -2.67
N VAL A 86 -6.91 12.13 -1.85
CA VAL A 86 -7.24 11.89 -0.45
C VAL A 86 -8.72 12.22 -0.29
N SER A 87 -9.52 11.23 0.01
CA SER A 87 -10.95 11.36 0.22
C SER A 87 -11.48 10.24 1.12
N ASP A 88 -12.54 10.51 1.86
CA ASP A 88 -13.17 9.57 2.78
C ASP A 88 -12.19 9.00 3.84
N GLY A 89 -11.23 9.81 4.29
CA GLY A 89 -10.24 9.44 5.30
C GLY A 89 -9.23 8.40 4.81
N SER A 90 -8.94 8.34 3.50
CA SER A 90 -7.93 7.47 2.93
C SER A 90 -7.20 8.10 1.77
N LEU A 91 -5.93 7.70 1.58
CA LEU A 91 -5.17 7.94 0.36
C LEU A 91 -5.56 6.91 -0.69
N LYS A 92 -5.82 7.37 -1.90
CA LYS A 92 -6.07 6.52 -3.07
C LYS A 92 -4.97 6.75 -4.10
N LEU A 93 -4.13 5.75 -4.33
CA LEU A 93 -3.16 5.73 -5.42
C LEU A 93 -3.72 4.91 -6.57
N LYS A 94 -3.65 5.47 -7.78
CA LYS A 94 -4.31 4.89 -8.94
C LYS A 94 -3.36 4.78 -10.13
N VAL A 95 -3.66 3.80 -10.98
CA VAL A 95 -3.22 3.81 -12.39
C VAL A 95 -4.43 4.21 -13.22
N VAL A 96 -4.24 5.20 -14.10
CA VAL A 96 -5.30 5.79 -14.90
C VAL A 96 -4.95 5.70 -16.39
N ASN A 97 -5.91 5.25 -17.20
CA ASN A 97 -5.82 5.36 -18.65
C ASN A 97 -6.35 6.75 -19.08
N THR A 98 -5.48 7.62 -19.57
CA THR A 98 -5.82 8.99 -19.97
C THR A 98 -6.48 9.07 -21.36
N GLY A 99 -6.66 7.92 -22.04
CA GLY A 99 -7.32 7.81 -23.34
C GLY A 99 -6.41 8.06 -24.54
N GLU A 100 -5.32 8.79 -24.40
CA GLU A 100 -4.36 9.10 -25.46
C GLU A 100 -2.92 9.12 -24.94
N LYS A 101 -1.97 8.82 -25.82
CA LYS A 101 -0.54 8.91 -25.47
C LYS A 101 -0.13 10.36 -25.25
N ARG A 102 0.68 10.57 -24.22
CA ARG A 102 1.22 11.85 -23.81
C ARG A 102 2.71 11.75 -23.53
N PRO A 103 3.48 12.82 -23.72
CA PRO A 103 4.85 12.91 -23.23
C PRO A 103 4.92 12.61 -21.74
N CYS A 104 5.97 11.92 -21.33
CA CYS A 104 6.28 11.62 -19.94
C CYS A 104 7.65 12.21 -19.57
N ASP A 105 7.68 12.99 -18.49
CA ASP A 105 8.91 13.64 -18.00
C ASP A 105 9.65 12.80 -16.96
N ASN A 106 9.44 11.49 -16.96
CA ASN A 106 10.18 10.57 -16.12
C ASN A 106 11.42 10.07 -16.85
N PHE A 107 12.50 9.91 -16.11
CA PHE A 107 13.79 9.49 -16.65
C PHE A 107 14.28 8.25 -15.89
N ASP A 108 14.98 7.38 -16.59
CA ASP A 108 15.70 6.28 -15.95
C ASP A 108 17.03 6.80 -15.33
N LYS A 109 17.70 5.93 -14.60
CA LYS A 109 18.99 6.23 -13.95
C LYS A 109 20.10 6.66 -14.94
N ASN A 110 19.96 6.41 -16.23
CA ASN A 110 20.90 6.81 -17.27
C ASN A 110 20.49 8.12 -17.99
N GLY A 111 19.40 8.74 -17.54
CA GLY A 111 18.86 9.96 -18.15
C GLY A 111 18.04 9.70 -19.42
N LYS A 112 17.67 8.45 -19.71
CA LYS A 112 16.77 8.15 -20.82
C LYS A 112 15.34 8.49 -20.42
N GLN A 113 14.68 9.31 -21.26
CA GLN A 113 13.28 9.69 -21.04
C GLN A 113 12.33 8.55 -21.36
N HIS A 114 11.29 8.42 -20.52
CA HIS A 114 10.19 7.50 -20.74
C HIS A 114 9.50 7.75 -22.08
N PRO A 115 9.15 6.73 -22.85
CA PRO A 115 8.35 6.88 -24.06
C PRO A 115 6.99 7.55 -23.78
N GLU A 116 6.35 8.09 -24.80
CA GLU A 116 4.95 8.52 -24.68
C GLU A 116 4.06 7.36 -24.24
N THR A 117 3.17 7.65 -23.29
CA THR A 117 2.24 6.66 -22.75
C THR A 117 0.86 7.26 -22.50
N GLN A 118 -0.16 6.41 -22.57
CA GLN A 118 -1.52 6.77 -22.19
C GLN A 118 -1.86 6.42 -20.74
N TYR A 119 -0.90 5.91 -19.97
CA TYR A 119 -1.11 5.51 -18.59
C TYR A 119 -0.37 6.46 -17.66
N ALA A 120 -1.09 6.98 -16.68
CA ALA A 120 -0.55 7.78 -15.59
C ALA A 120 -0.71 7.03 -14.27
N ALA A 121 0.21 7.22 -13.32
CA ALA A 121 0.19 6.56 -12.02
C ALA A 121 0.68 7.48 -10.90
N GLY A 122 0.34 7.11 -9.65
CA GLY A 122 0.80 7.76 -8.44
C GLY A 122 1.94 6.99 -7.78
N ARG A 123 2.99 7.73 -7.35
CA ARG A 123 4.07 7.26 -6.48
C ARG A 123 4.40 8.36 -5.49
N ILE A 124 4.42 8.04 -4.21
CA ILE A 124 4.78 8.96 -3.13
C ILE A 124 5.85 8.33 -2.24
N ALA A 125 6.69 9.16 -1.67
CA ALA A 125 7.76 8.74 -0.77
C ALA A 125 7.94 9.70 0.38
N THR A 126 8.47 9.18 1.50
CA THR A 126 8.82 9.98 2.68
C THR A 126 10.29 10.44 2.66
N LYS A 127 11.02 10.26 1.56
CA LYS A 127 12.43 10.63 1.42
C LYS A 127 12.69 12.07 1.85
N ASN A 128 13.71 12.29 2.67
CA ASN A 128 14.12 13.59 3.23
C ASN A 128 13.07 14.25 4.14
N LYS A 129 12.08 13.48 4.59
CA LYS A 129 10.97 13.95 5.44
C LYS A 129 10.78 13.06 6.67
N LYS A 130 10.50 11.80 6.47
CA LYS A 130 10.31 10.78 7.51
C LYS A 130 11.16 9.57 7.15
N GLU A 131 12.31 9.48 7.78
CA GLU A 131 13.32 8.45 7.56
C GLU A 131 13.78 7.90 8.89
N PHE A 132 13.65 6.60 9.07
CA PHE A 132 13.94 5.94 10.34
C PHE A 132 14.88 4.77 10.13
N ILE A 133 15.72 4.54 11.13
CA ILE A 133 16.55 3.36 11.23
C ILE A 133 15.87 2.40 12.20
N LYS A 134 15.67 1.16 11.76
CA LYS A 134 14.99 0.12 12.55
C LYS A 134 13.53 0.50 12.90
N GLY A 135 12.92 -0.19 13.85
CA GLY A 135 11.54 0.01 14.24
C GLY A 135 10.54 -0.82 13.43
N LYS A 136 9.30 -0.43 13.50
CA LYS A 136 8.22 -1.13 12.82
C LYS A 136 7.46 -0.18 11.89
N TRP A 137 7.51 -0.46 10.60
CA TRP A 137 6.72 0.22 9.59
C TRP A 137 5.44 -0.57 9.31
N THR A 138 4.32 0.11 9.32
CA THR A 138 3.00 -0.49 9.06
C THR A 138 2.19 0.42 8.15
N ALA A 139 1.56 -0.17 7.13
CA ALA A 139 0.48 0.47 6.38
C ALA A 139 -0.78 -0.39 6.49
N LYS A 140 -1.93 0.25 6.70
CA LYS A 140 -3.23 -0.38 6.56
C LYS A 140 -3.79 -0.05 5.19
N LEU A 141 -3.87 -1.04 4.31
CA LEU A 141 -4.23 -0.85 2.92
C LEU A 141 -5.08 -2.00 2.36
N LYS A 142 -5.74 -1.72 1.24
CA LYS A 142 -6.44 -2.69 0.40
C LYS A 142 -6.27 -2.36 -1.09
N LEU A 143 -6.53 -3.33 -1.94
CA LEU A 143 -6.68 -3.13 -3.38
C LEU A 143 -8.15 -3.20 -3.75
N ALA A 144 -8.74 -2.12 -4.26
CA ALA A 144 -10.12 -2.12 -4.73
C ALA A 144 -10.32 -3.06 -5.93
N SER A 145 -9.26 -3.27 -6.71
CA SER A 145 -9.17 -4.28 -7.78
C SER A 145 -7.85 -5.03 -7.69
N ASN A 146 -7.84 -6.31 -8.01
CA ASN A 146 -6.65 -7.14 -8.01
C ASN A 146 -6.77 -8.27 -9.05
N GLY A 147 -5.63 -8.92 -9.37
CA GLY A 147 -5.57 -10.05 -10.28
C GLY A 147 -5.65 -9.69 -11.77
N GLU A 148 -5.53 -8.42 -12.15
CA GLU A 148 -5.30 -8.04 -13.55
C GLU A 148 -3.83 -8.11 -13.90
N ALA A 149 -3.51 -8.72 -15.04
CA ALA A 149 -2.14 -8.72 -15.57
C ALA A 149 -1.59 -7.30 -15.69
N SER A 150 -0.31 -7.12 -15.37
CA SER A 150 0.37 -5.82 -15.39
C SER A 150 0.18 -4.92 -14.17
N MET A 151 -0.69 -5.24 -13.22
CA MET A 151 -0.79 -4.52 -11.94
C MET A 151 0.44 -4.78 -11.08
N PHE A 152 0.96 -3.70 -10.47
CA PHE A 152 2.06 -3.80 -9.53
C PHE A 152 1.99 -2.68 -8.47
N PRO A 153 1.02 -2.73 -7.53
CA PRO A 153 1.03 -1.88 -6.35
C PRO A 153 2.02 -2.38 -5.34
N ALA A 154 2.70 -1.45 -4.64
CA ALA A 154 3.69 -1.78 -3.63
C ALA A 154 3.68 -0.83 -2.42
N TRP A 155 4.00 -1.39 -1.26
CA TRP A 155 4.35 -0.74 -0.01
C TRP A 155 5.70 -1.27 0.45
N TRP A 156 6.72 -0.41 0.49
CA TRP A 156 8.10 -0.82 0.66
C TRP A 156 9.01 0.28 1.18
N LEU A 157 10.23 -0.07 1.56
CA LEU A 157 11.24 0.82 2.11
C LEU A 157 12.49 0.82 1.23
N LEU A 158 13.15 1.97 1.15
CA LEU A 158 14.40 2.14 0.43
C LEU A 158 15.39 2.91 1.30
N GLY A 159 16.68 2.54 1.23
CA GLY A 159 17.75 3.17 1.98
C GLY A 159 17.86 4.67 1.67
N ALA A 160 17.98 5.50 2.70
CA ALA A 160 17.91 6.96 2.61
C ALA A 160 19.04 7.58 1.77
N GLN A 161 20.15 6.88 1.58
CA GLN A 161 21.26 7.32 0.75
C GLN A 161 21.08 7.00 -0.74
N ASN A 162 19.94 6.40 -1.11
CA ASN A 162 19.63 6.10 -2.50
C ASN A 162 19.61 7.35 -3.38
N ASN A 163 20.19 7.22 -4.57
CA ASN A 163 20.33 8.30 -5.54
C ASN A 163 19.06 8.63 -6.34
N GLU A 164 17.90 8.08 -5.97
CA GLU A 164 16.61 8.50 -6.56
C GLU A 164 16.30 9.96 -6.21
N SER A 165 15.68 10.65 -7.14
CA SER A 165 15.19 12.01 -6.91
C SER A 165 14.13 12.07 -5.78
N PRO A 166 14.12 13.11 -4.93
CA PRO A 166 15.10 14.20 -4.89
C PRO A 166 16.37 13.80 -4.15
N VAL A 167 17.54 14.12 -4.72
CA VAL A 167 18.82 14.05 -4.04
C VAL A 167 19.08 15.40 -3.38
N GLN A 168 19.35 15.44 -2.09
CA GLN A 168 19.56 16.68 -1.33
C GLN A 168 20.95 16.78 -0.71
N GLU A 169 21.48 15.64 -0.21
CA GLU A 169 22.75 15.60 0.48
C GLU A 169 23.80 14.85 -0.34
N PRO A 170 25.10 15.14 -0.16
CA PRO A 170 26.17 14.47 -0.92
C PRO A 170 26.25 12.95 -0.72
N ASP A 171 25.80 12.44 0.42
CA ASP A 171 25.75 11.02 0.73
C ASP A 171 24.50 10.32 0.13
N GLU A 172 23.55 11.08 -0.40
CA GLU A 172 22.40 10.56 -1.15
C GLU A 172 22.76 10.26 -2.61
N ASN A 173 23.82 9.55 -2.82
CA ASN A 173 24.32 9.23 -4.15
C ASN A 173 24.59 7.73 -4.34
N ILE A 174 24.12 6.88 -3.41
CA ILE A 174 24.33 5.44 -3.45
C ILE A 174 23.35 4.81 -4.44
N CYS A 175 23.89 4.11 -5.42
CA CYS A 175 23.05 3.37 -6.36
C CYS A 175 22.45 2.11 -5.73
N TRP A 176 21.25 1.80 -6.13
CA TRP A 176 20.56 0.58 -5.73
C TRP A 176 21.28 -0.69 -6.24
N PRO A 177 21.38 -1.76 -5.44
CA PRO A 177 20.98 -1.91 -4.05
C PRO A 177 22.18 -1.95 -3.08
N LEU A 178 23.17 -1.10 -3.25
CA LEU A 178 24.34 -1.02 -2.36
C LEU A 178 23.95 -0.64 -0.93
N THR A 179 24.85 -0.90 0.03
CA THR A 179 24.73 -0.43 1.41
C THR A 179 24.46 1.08 1.43
N GLY A 180 23.40 1.50 2.10
CA GLY A 180 22.86 2.86 2.04
C GLY A 180 21.65 3.00 1.10
N SER A 181 21.41 2.00 0.23
CA SER A 181 20.37 1.98 -0.79
C SER A 181 19.71 0.60 -0.93
N GLY A 182 19.69 -0.20 0.14
CA GLY A 182 19.00 -1.49 0.19
C GLY A 182 17.49 -1.32 0.21
N GLU A 183 16.75 -2.41 -0.06
CA GLU A 183 15.29 -2.42 -0.22
C GLU A 183 14.64 -3.45 0.68
N ILE A 184 13.51 -3.09 1.30
CA ILE A 184 12.66 -3.99 2.09
C ILE A 184 11.24 -3.89 1.58
N ASP A 185 10.73 -4.97 0.97
CA ASP A 185 9.39 -5.03 0.38
C ASP A 185 8.41 -5.58 1.41
N ILE A 186 7.48 -4.75 1.88
CA ILE A 186 6.51 -5.14 2.90
C ILE A 186 5.29 -5.78 2.22
N PHE A 187 4.85 -5.21 1.11
CA PHE A 187 3.73 -5.68 0.32
C PHE A 187 3.97 -5.37 -1.16
N GLU A 188 3.91 -6.39 -2.01
CA GLU A 188 3.91 -6.26 -3.46
C GLU A 188 2.87 -7.20 -4.06
N HIS A 189 2.01 -6.70 -4.93
CA HIS A 189 1.07 -7.55 -5.67
C HIS A 189 1.39 -7.54 -7.17
N HIS A 190 1.73 -8.69 -7.71
CA HIS A 190 1.88 -8.90 -9.15
C HIS A 190 0.57 -9.47 -9.70
N GLY A 191 -0.15 -8.66 -10.47
CA GLY A 191 -1.47 -9.02 -10.97
C GLY A 191 -1.53 -10.17 -11.97
N ASP A 192 -0.39 -10.58 -12.57
CA ASP A 192 -0.24 -11.77 -13.41
C ASP A 192 -0.07 -13.06 -12.60
N HIS A 193 0.13 -12.94 -11.29
CA HIS A 193 0.10 -14.04 -10.35
C HIS A 193 -1.35 -14.39 -9.96
N GLN A 194 -1.54 -15.01 -8.84
CA GLN A 194 -2.86 -15.34 -8.34
C GLN A 194 -3.58 -14.09 -7.82
N LYS A 195 -4.89 -14.03 -8.05
CA LYS A 195 -5.75 -13.11 -7.33
C LYS A 195 -5.59 -13.33 -5.82
N ASP A 196 -5.67 -12.24 -5.04
CA ASP A 196 -5.53 -12.30 -3.58
C ASP A 196 -4.19 -12.87 -3.09
N HIS A 197 -3.13 -12.71 -3.92
CA HIS A 197 -1.76 -13.09 -3.61
C HIS A 197 -0.86 -11.87 -3.53
N PHE A 198 0.01 -11.79 -2.54
CA PHE A 198 1.07 -10.79 -2.45
C PHE A 198 2.40 -11.42 -2.08
N THR A 199 3.46 -10.67 -2.27
CA THR A 199 4.82 -11.06 -1.86
C THR A 199 5.39 -10.04 -0.87
N THR A 200 6.30 -10.52 -0.02
CA THR A 200 7.15 -9.71 0.83
C THR A 200 8.59 -10.14 0.64
N GLY A 201 9.55 -9.26 0.88
CA GLY A 201 10.94 -9.57 0.63
C GLY A 201 11.94 -8.52 1.06
N ALA A 202 13.18 -8.73 0.61
CA ALA A 202 14.27 -7.79 0.83
C ALA A 202 15.34 -7.96 -0.25
N ILE A 203 16.01 -6.88 -0.61
CA ILE A 203 17.06 -6.85 -1.62
C ILE A 203 18.27 -6.09 -1.08
N LYS A 204 19.43 -6.70 -1.18
CA LYS A 204 20.72 -6.10 -0.80
C LYS A 204 21.79 -6.40 -1.83
N SER A 205 22.80 -5.56 -1.92
CA SER A 205 23.95 -5.82 -2.77
C SER A 205 24.83 -6.93 -2.22
N LEU A 206 25.37 -7.72 -3.12
CA LEU A 206 26.50 -8.62 -2.86
C LEU A 206 27.80 -8.13 -3.49
N GLY A 207 27.79 -6.97 -4.16
CA GLY A 207 28.96 -6.47 -4.90
C GLY A 207 28.79 -5.02 -5.36
N GLU A 208 28.97 -4.79 -6.65
CA GLU A 208 28.95 -3.46 -7.25
C GLU A 208 27.58 -3.13 -7.86
N CYS A 209 27.31 -1.82 -7.95
CA CYS A 209 26.13 -1.30 -8.66
C CYS A 209 26.01 -1.89 -10.08
N ASP A 210 24.79 -2.20 -10.48
CA ASP A 210 24.43 -2.53 -11.86
C ASP A 210 25.05 -3.82 -12.43
N LYS A 211 25.75 -4.59 -11.64
CA LYS A 211 26.36 -5.84 -12.11
C LYS A 211 25.53 -7.08 -11.84
N GLY A 212 24.30 -6.93 -11.32
CA GLY A 212 23.43 -8.05 -11.02
C GLY A 212 23.87 -8.89 -9.81
N ASP A 213 24.91 -8.48 -9.11
CA ASP A 213 25.40 -9.11 -7.90
C ASP A 213 24.59 -8.64 -6.68
N TRP A 214 23.30 -8.95 -6.68
CA TRP A 214 22.40 -8.64 -5.58
C TRP A 214 21.64 -9.88 -5.15
N TRP A 215 21.38 -9.93 -3.85
CA TRP A 215 20.57 -10.96 -3.24
C TRP A 215 19.15 -10.47 -3.08
N SER A 216 18.20 -11.30 -3.44
CA SER A 216 16.78 -11.02 -3.30
C SER A 216 16.10 -12.19 -2.62
N LEU A 217 15.36 -11.90 -1.58
CA LEU A 217 14.41 -12.82 -0.97
C LEU A 217 13.00 -12.36 -1.29
N ARG A 218 12.16 -13.28 -1.75
CA ARG A 218 10.73 -13.02 -1.97
C ARG A 218 9.94 -14.23 -1.47
N LYS A 219 8.89 -13.95 -0.68
CA LYS A 219 7.96 -14.95 -0.16
C LYS A 219 6.53 -14.54 -0.47
N GLY A 220 5.73 -15.48 -0.97
CA GLY A 220 4.34 -15.27 -1.35
C GLY A 220 3.36 -15.73 -0.28
N PHE A 221 2.27 -15.00 -0.14
CA PHE A 221 1.19 -15.24 0.81
C PHE A 221 -0.16 -14.89 0.20
N ASP A 222 -1.21 -15.55 0.67
CA ASP A 222 -2.57 -15.30 0.23
C ASP A 222 -3.37 -14.61 1.33
N VAL A 223 -4.08 -13.54 0.94
CA VAL A 223 -5.02 -12.79 1.78
C VAL A 223 -6.03 -12.09 0.88
N THR A 224 -7.23 -11.83 1.38
CA THR A 224 -8.28 -11.13 0.62
C THR A 224 -7.91 -9.67 0.38
N LEU A 225 -7.28 -9.34 -0.75
CA LEU A 225 -6.67 -8.03 -1.01
C LEU A 225 -7.68 -6.88 -1.13
N ASN A 226 -8.97 -7.13 -1.36
CA ASN A 226 -10.00 -6.11 -1.41
C ASN A 226 -10.59 -5.73 -0.03
N GLU A 227 -10.05 -6.30 1.04
CA GLU A 227 -10.32 -5.92 2.42
C GLU A 227 -9.09 -5.21 3.01
N TYR A 228 -9.31 -4.33 3.98
CA TYR A 228 -8.20 -3.66 4.66
C TYR A 228 -7.45 -4.64 5.56
N HIS A 229 -6.14 -4.70 5.37
CA HIS A 229 -5.21 -5.41 6.23
C HIS A 229 -4.06 -4.50 6.64
N GLU A 230 -3.45 -4.80 7.78
CA GLU A 230 -2.23 -4.16 8.26
C GLU A 230 -1.02 -4.96 7.77
N TYR A 231 -0.22 -4.40 6.88
CA TYR A 231 1.01 -5.00 6.39
C TYR A 231 2.19 -4.31 7.05
N SER A 232 3.02 -5.06 7.77
CA SER A 232 4.15 -4.48 8.48
C SER A 232 5.44 -5.29 8.34
N VAL A 233 6.56 -4.57 8.45
CA VAL A 233 7.87 -5.12 8.77
C VAL A 233 8.32 -4.58 10.12
N GLU A 234 8.68 -5.46 11.02
CA GLU A 234 9.37 -5.17 12.26
C GLU A 234 10.85 -5.41 12.03
N TRP A 235 11.60 -4.33 11.97
CA TRP A 235 13.04 -4.34 11.77
C TRP A 235 13.69 -3.98 13.11
N GLU A 236 13.93 -5.00 13.90
CA GLU A 236 14.53 -4.91 15.22
C GLU A 236 15.68 -5.89 15.35
N ASP A 237 16.63 -5.57 16.22
CA ASP A 237 17.85 -6.35 16.38
C ASP A 237 18.48 -6.65 15.02
N SER A 238 18.60 -7.93 14.67
CA SER A 238 19.18 -8.38 13.39
C SER A 238 18.14 -8.97 12.44
N ASP A 239 16.85 -9.05 12.82
CA ASP A 239 15.83 -9.73 12.04
C ASP A 239 14.93 -8.74 11.28
N LEU A 240 14.35 -9.23 10.17
CA LEU A 240 13.19 -8.61 9.53
C LEU A 240 11.97 -9.53 9.73
N VAL A 241 10.97 -9.05 10.46
CA VAL A 241 9.77 -9.83 10.79
C VAL A 241 8.56 -9.24 10.08
N TYR A 242 8.01 -9.96 9.13
CA TYR A 242 6.86 -9.53 8.34
C TYR A 242 5.56 -10.02 8.97
N ARG A 243 4.56 -9.14 9.03
CA ARG A 243 3.25 -9.44 9.65
C ARG A 243 2.09 -8.98 8.77
N VAL A 244 0.98 -9.71 8.88
CA VAL A 244 -0.34 -9.28 8.41
C VAL A 244 -1.28 -9.31 9.61
N ASP A 245 -1.96 -8.19 9.86
CA ASP A 245 -2.88 -8.01 11.00
C ASP A 245 -2.24 -8.42 12.36
N GLY A 246 -0.98 -8.01 12.54
CA GLY A 246 -0.18 -8.33 13.73
C GLY A 246 0.36 -9.77 13.80
N LYS A 247 -0.11 -10.67 12.94
CA LYS A 247 0.35 -12.06 12.92
C LYS A 247 1.62 -12.20 12.08
N GLU A 248 2.69 -12.78 12.65
CA GLU A 248 3.92 -13.11 11.92
C GLU A 248 3.61 -14.10 10.79
N ILE A 249 3.99 -13.72 9.57
CA ILE A 249 3.87 -14.55 8.36
C ILE A 249 5.23 -15.05 7.90
N TYR A 250 6.28 -14.25 8.12
CA TYR A 250 7.64 -14.60 7.74
C TYR A 250 8.67 -13.88 8.62
N ARG A 251 9.79 -14.55 8.87
CA ARG A 251 10.97 -13.99 9.56
C ARG A 251 12.21 -14.26 8.74
N ASN A 252 12.96 -13.20 8.46
CA ASN A 252 14.25 -13.25 7.80
C ASN A 252 15.35 -12.99 8.84
N VAL A 253 15.89 -14.07 9.36
CA VAL A 253 16.83 -14.06 10.47
C VAL A 253 18.19 -13.51 10.02
N GLY A 254 18.69 -12.51 10.75
CA GLY A 254 20.01 -11.90 10.51
C GLY A 254 20.06 -10.94 9.32
N GLU A 255 18.97 -10.71 8.62
CA GLU A 255 18.97 -9.82 7.44
C GLU A 255 18.87 -8.34 7.78
N GLY A 256 18.30 -7.98 8.93
CA GLY A 256 18.20 -6.59 9.36
C GLY A 256 19.54 -5.86 9.52
N ASP A 257 20.62 -6.58 9.81
CA ASP A 257 21.97 -6.01 9.93
C ASP A 257 22.59 -5.61 8.58
N ASN A 258 21.98 -5.99 7.46
CA ASN A 258 22.42 -5.62 6.13
C ASN A 258 21.92 -4.22 5.70
N TYR A 259 21.09 -3.57 6.53
CA TYR A 259 20.53 -2.24 6.29
C TYR A 259 20.95 -1.30 7.43
N PRO A 260 22.22 -0.80 7.44
CA PRO A 260 22.74 0.03 8.53
C PRO A 260 22.30 1.49 8.45
N GLU A 261 21.55 1.86 7.42
CA GLU A 261 21.10 3.21 7.12
C GLU A 261 19.64 3.44 7.55
N LYS A 262 19.24 4.71 7.64
CA LYS A 262 17.83 5.07 7.68
C LYS A 262 17.15 4.64 6.37
N MET A 263 15.87 4.32 6.46
CA MET A 263 15.05 4.02 5.29
C MET A 263 13.84 4.94 5.23
N PHE A 264 13.46 5.29 4.02
CA PHE A 264 12.22 6.00 3.75
C PHE A 264 11.18 5.05 3.16
N ALA A 265 9.92 5.42 3.35
CA ALA A 265 8.78 4.64 2.90
C ALA A 265 8.30 5.07 1.51
N ILE A 266 7.86 4.12 0.73
CA ILE A 266 7.30 4.33 -0.62
C ILE A 266 5.96 3.61 -0.74
N LEU A 267 4.99 4.31 -1.31
CA LEU A 267 3.73 3.77 -1.80
C LEU A 267 3.63 4.08 -3.30
N ASN A 268 3.41 3.07 -4.11
CA ASN A 268 3.22 3.28 -5.55
C ASN A 268 2.26 2.25 -6.14
N PHE A 269 1.66 2.63 -7.27
CA PHE A 269 0.93 1.70 -8.10
C PHE A 269 1.51 1.74 -9.52
N ALA A 270 2.24 0.70 -9.89
CA ALA A 270 2.88 0.58 -11.20
C ALA A 270 2.05 -0.24 -12.19
N LYS A 271 2.29 0.01 -13.48
CA LYS A 271 1.85 -0.81 -14.59
C LYS A 271 3.07 -1.32 -15.35
N ILE A 272 3.31 -2.64 -15.29
CA ILE A 272 4.59 -3.24 -15.67
C ILE A 272 4.65 -3.83 -17.09
N THR A 273 3.52 -3.95 -17.79
CA THR A 273 3.49 -4.46 -19.18
C THR A 273 2.55 -3.63 -20.04
N ASP A 274 2.58 -3.84 -21.36
CA ASP A 274 1.70 -3.17 -22.32
C ASP A 274 0.27 -3.76 -22.36
N ALA A 275 -0.05 -4.74 -21.54
CA ALA A 275 -1.40 -5.28 -21.45
C ALA A 275 -2.42 -4.16 -21.17
N PRO A 276 -3.55 -4.10 -21.90
CA PRO A 276 -4.54 -3.05 -21.68
C PRO A 276 -5.21 -3.20 -20.32
N MET A 277 -5.49 -2.07 -19.68
CA MET A 277 -6.32 -2.01 -18.47
C MET A 277 -7.78 -2.33 -18.81
N LYS A 278 -8.43 -3.11 -17.96
CA LYS A 278 -9.87 -3.44 -18.10
C LYS A 278 -10.76 -2.61 -17.20
N GLY A 279 -10.21 -1.90 -16.25
CA GLY A 279 -10.93 -1.10 -15.27
C GLY A 279 -10.05 -0.08 -14.58
N GLU A 280 -10.54 0.54 -13.54
CA GLU A 280 -9.77 1.42 -12.67
C GLU A 280 -8.95 0.58 -11.69
N TRP A 281 -7.68 0.92 -11.52
CA TRP A 281 -6.79 0.28 -10.56
C TRP A 281 -6.56 1.22 -9.39
N VAL A 282 -6.96 0.81 -8.20
CA VAL A 282 -6.89 1.63 -6.99
C VAL A 282 -6.31 0.83 -5.84
N MET A 283 -5.28 1.40 -5.22
CA MET A 283 -4.80 1.02 -3.89
C MET A 283 -5.29 2.09 -2.91
N GLU A 284 -6.04 1.67 -1.89
CA GLU A 284 -6.51 2.55 -0.83
C GLU A 284 -5.69 2.31 0.44
N VAL A 285 -5.19 3.38 1.05
CA VAL A 285 -4.39 3.35 2.27
C VAL A 285 -5.09 4.17 3.34
N ASP A 286 -5.52 3.50 4.42
CA ASP A 286 -6.20 4.12 5.57
C ASP A 286 -5.22 4.96 6.40
N TRP A 287 -4.06 4.38 6.72
CA TRP A 287 -2.97 5.06 7.43
C TRP A 287 -1.62 4.37 7.21
N VAL A 288 -0.56 5.13 7.48
CA VAL A 288 0.83 4.65 7.58
C VAL A 288 1.42 5.10 8.89
N LYS A 289 2.16 4.23 9.58
CA LYS A 289 2.87 4.59 10.80
C LYS A 289 4.26 3.97 10.87
N HIS A 290 5.12 4.62 11.66
CA HIS A 290 6.35 4.06 12.18
C HIS A 290 6.31 4.07 13.70
N GLU A 291 6.87 3.01 14.30
CA GLU A 291 6.96 2.80 15.75
C GLU A 291 8.38 2.35 16.09
N PHE A 292 8.91 2.83 17.19
CA PHE A 292 10.16 2.33 17.75
C PHE A 292 9.92 1.60 19.07
N ARG A 293 10.83 0.73 19.45
CA ARG A 293 10.73 0.00 20.72
C ARG A 293 11.21 0.88 21.87
N LYS A 294 10.46 0.88 22.99
CA LYS A 294 10.80 1.61 24.22
C LYS A 294 12.00 1.02 24.92
#